data_6fa2ce974846d650658b14a5e51b33fd
#
_entry.id   6fa2ce974846d650658b14a5e51b33fd
#
_cell.length_a   1.000
_cell.length_b   1.000
_cell.length_c   1.000
_cell.angle_alpha   90.00
_cell.angle_beta   90.00
_cell.angle_gamma   90.00
#
_symmetry.space_group_name_H-M   'P 1'
#
loop_
_entity.id
_entity.type
_entity.pdbx_description
1 polymer ?
#
loop_
_entity_poly.entity_id
_entity_poly.type
_entity_poly.pdbx_seq_one_letter_code
_entity_poly.pdbx_strand_id
1 'polypeptide(L)'
;MKKLLFITMGLVSNLSIAQTNENLELLYQWSEDSLVGSSAYNNTYNEVWGFVMNNKEFAVIGSTAGTHIFDVTDAENSKEVQFIAGEDFGPAIIHRDYHDRNGYLYAVSDEGNSSLQIIDLKQLPDTATVVYDSNELIETSHNIFIDEAKN
;
A
#
# COMPACT_ATOMS: atom_id res chain seq x y z
N MET A 1 -10.26 -30.21 60.89
CA MET A 1 -10.00 -30.77 59.55
C MET A 1 -9.94 -29.63 58.56
N LYS A 2 -8.75 -29.21 58.12
CA LYS A 2 -8.56 -28.14 57.11
C LYS A 2 -8.55 -28.79 55.72
N LYS A 3 -9.52 -28.44 54.87
CA LYS A 3 -9.54 -28.88 53.48
C LYS A 3 -8.57 -28.02 52.67
N LEU A 4 -7.55 -28.62 52.09
CA LEU A 4 -6.59 -28.00 51.19
C LEU A 4 -7.20 -28.03 49.78
N LEU A 5 -7.47 -26.85 49.20
CA LEU A 5 -7.99 -26.69 47.85
C LEU A 5 -6.78 -26.57 46.92
N PHE A 6 -6.55 -27.58 46.09
CA PHE A 6 -5.55 -27.50 44.99
C PHE A 6 -6.20 -26.84 43.79
N ILE A 7 -5.71 -25.64 43.44
CA ILE A 7 -6.03 -24.97 42.17
C ILE A 7 -4.98 -25.43 41.17
N THR A 8 -5.35 -26.31 40.23
CA THR A 8 -4.56 -26.65 39.06
C THR A 8 -4.68 -25.52 38.04
N MET A 9 -3.65 -24.73 37.94
CA MET A 9 -3.53 -23.71 36.90
C MET A 9 -3.13 -24.41 35.58
N GLY A 10 -4.10 -24.60 34.68
CA GLY A 10 -3.88 -25.15 33.36
C GLY A 10 -3.07 -24.18 32.53
N LEU A 11 -1.85 -24.58 32.14
CA LEU A 11 -1.02 -23.86 31.18
C LEU A 11 -1.66 -24.05 29.81
N VAL A 12 -2.36 -23.02 29.29
CA VAL A 12 -2.80 -22.99 27.90
C VAL A 12 -1.57 -22.56 27.07
N SER A 13 -0.86 -23.53 26.51
CA SER A 13 0.16 -23.27 25.52
C SER A 13 -0.53 -22.85 24.22
N ASN A 14 -0.41 -21.58 23.85
CA ASN A 14 -0.73 -21.12 22.51
C ASN A 14 0.29 -21.77 21.56
N LEU A 15 -0.14 -22.81 20.84
CA LEU A 15 0.59 -23.34 19.69
C LEU A 15 0.48 -22.30 18.58
N SER A 16 1.45 -21.41 18.48
CA SER A 16 1.65 -20.61 17.28
C SER A 16 2.02 -21.58 16.15
N ILE A 17 1.11 -21.79 15.21
CA ILE A 17 1.42 -22.49 13.96
C ILE A 17 2.28 -21.53 13.15
N ALA A 18 3.60 -21.68 13.23
CA ALA A 18 4.50 -20.99 12.32
C ALA A 18 4.24 -21.52 10.90
N GLN A 19 3.86 -20.65 9.99
CA GLN A 19 3.76 -20.99 8.58
C GLN A 19 5.17 -21.29 8.07
N THR A 20 5.44 -22.53 7.67
CA THR A 20 6.71 -22.90 7.03
C THR A 20 6.60 -22.57 5.55
N ASN A 21 7.35 -21.58 5.09
CA ASN A 21 7.50 -21.28 3.68
C ASN A 21 8.62 -22.14 3.11
N GLU A 22 8.31 -22.97 2.10
CA GLU A 22 9.34 -23.67 1.34
C GLU A 22 9.72 -22.82 0.12
N ASN A 23 11.02 -22.53 -0.03
CA ASN A 23 11.60 -21.76 -1.14
C ASN A 23 11.15 -20.27 -1.23
N LEU A 24 10.65 -19.68 -0.13
CA LEU A 24 10.35 -18.26 -0.02
C LEU A 24 10.99 -17.72 1.26
N GLU A 25 11.60 -16.54 1.16
CA GLU A 25 12.16 -15.79 2.28
C GLU A 25 11.48 -14.42 2.34
N LEU A 26 11.05 -14.00 3.53
CA LEU A 26 10.53 -12.67 3.77
C LEU A 26 11.71 -11.71 3.93
N LEU A 27 11.96 -10.88 2.94
CA LEU A 27 13.07 -9.93 2.95
C LEU A 27 12.72 -8.64 3.71
N TYR A 28 11.49 -8.15 3.56
CA TYR A 28 11.02 -6.93 4.21
C TYR A 28 9.52 -6.95 4.44
N GLN A 29 9.07 -6.29 5.48
CA GLN A 29 7.65 -6.07 5.78
C GLN A 29 7.46 -4.66 6.33
N TRP A 30 6.42 -3.99 5.85
CA TRP A 30 6.00 -2.68 6.34
C TRP A 30 4.51 -2.69 6.72
N SER A 31 4.19 -1.93 7.75
CA SER A 31 2.81 -1.60 8.12
C SER A 31 2.78 -0.25 8.81
N GLU A 32 1.67 0.48 8.66
CA GLU A 32 1.43 1.77 9.32
C GLU A 32 0.19 1.64 10.22
N ASP A 33 0.42 1.57 11.52
CA ASP A 33 -0.63 1.30 12.52
C ASP A 33 -1.60 2.48 12.72
N SER A 34 -1.23 3.68 12.27
CA SER A 34 -2.07 4.88 12.38
C SER A 34 -3.16 4.97 11.30
N LEU A 35 -3.08 4.15 10.27
CA LEU A 35 -4.06 4.13 9.18
C LEU A 35 -5.40 3.56 9.65
N VAL A 36 -6.48 4.27 9.32
CA VAL A 36 -7.83 3.84 9.63
C VAL A 36 -8.37 2.97 8.48
N GLY A 37 -8.42 1.67 8.71
CA GLY A 37 -8.92 0.70 7.73
C GLY A 37 -10.45 0.73 7.55
N SER A 38 -10.91 0.17 6.46
CA SER A 38 -12.33 -0.04 6.19
C SER A 38 -12.86 -1.23 6.98
N SER A 39 -13.86 -1.00 7.82
CA SER A 39 -14.55 -2.09 8.52
C SER A 39 -15.47 -2.92 7.59
N ALA A 40 -15.91 -2.35 6.47
CA ALA A 40 -16.77 -3.03 5.51
C ALA A 40 -16.01 -4.11 4.72
N TYR A 41 -14.73 -3.87 4.44
CA TYR A 41 -13.88 -4.77 3.65
C TYR A 41 -12.76 -5.39 4.48
N ASN A 42 -12.62 -4.98 5.74
CA ASN A 42 -11.57 -5.43 6.65
C ASN A 42 -10.16 -5.28 6.06
N ASN A 43 -9.93 -4.15 5.40
CA ASN A 43 -8.66 -3.82 4.77
C ASN A 43 -8.22 -2.37 5.09
N THR A 44 -6.92 -2.14 5.03
CA THR A 44 -6.28 -0.82 5.17
C THR A 44 -5.48 -0.50 3.91
N TYR A 45 -4.99 -1.53 3.26
CA TYR A 45 -4.17 -1.48 2.05
C TYR A 45 -4.95 -2.05 0.88
N ASN A 46 -4.59 -1.62 -0.32
CA ASN A 46 -5.18 -2.09 -1.56
C ASN A 46 -4.09 -2.45 -2.57
N GLU A 47 -4.12 -1.94 -3.78
CA GLU A 47 -3.27 -2.33 -4.89
C GLU A 47 -1.76 -2.15 -4.62
N VAL A 48 -0.96 -2.93 -5.32
CA VAL A 48 0.50 -2.83 -5.37
C VAL A 48 0.96 -2.71 -6.81
N TRP A 49 1.94 -1.82 -7.05
CA TRP A 49 2.57 -1.62 -8.35
C TRP A 49 4.09 -1.58 -8.22
N GLY A 50 4.81 -1.91 -9.29
CA GLY A 50 6.29 -1.84 -9.33
C GLY A 50 6.78 -1.15 -10.59
N PHE A 51 7.80 -0.30 -10.45
CA PHE A 51 8.41 0.38 -11.59
C PHE A 51 9.91 0.65 -11.35
N VAL A 52 10.61 1.04 -12.42
CA VAL A 52 12.02 1.41 -12.38
C VAL A 52 12.16 2.88 -12.77
N MET A 53 12.90 3.66 -11.96
CA MET A 53 13.23 5.05 -12.25
C MET A 53 14.66 5.37 -11.79
N ASN A 54 15.43 6.10 -12.61
CA ASN A 54 16.80 6.52 -12.26
C ASN A 54 17.72 5.35 -11.82
N ASN A 55 17.61 4.17 -12.45
CA ASN A 55 18.30 2.93 -12.12
C ASN A 55 18.01 2.40 -10.68
N LYS A 56 16.87 2.72 -10.13
CA LYS A 56 16.35 2.21 -8.86
C LYS A 56 15.01 1.54 -9.06
N GLU A 57 14.74 0.56 -8.21
CA GLU A 57 13.48 -0.17 -8.18
C GLU A 57 12.56 0.43 -7.12
N PHE A 58 11.30 0.62 -7.47
CA PHE A 58 10.30 1.17 -6.57
C PHE A 58 9.08 0.28 -6.52
N ALA A 59 8.49 0.19 -5.32
CA ALA A 59 7.18 -0.40 -5.10
C ALA A 59 6.19 0.68 -4.65
N VAL A 60 4.96 0.55 -5.10
CA VAL A 60 3.84 1.40 -4.69
C VAL A 60 2.84 0.56 -3.94
N ILE A 61 2.34 1.07 -2.81
CA ILE A 61 1.23 0.47 -2.08
C ILE A 61 0.16 1.54 -1.89
N GLY A 62 -1.06 1.20 -2.28
CA GLY A 62 -2.24 2.02 -1.97
C GLY A 62 -2.73 1.75 -0.54
N SER A 63 -3.25 2.79 0.09
CA SER A 63 -3.93 2.70 1.37
C SER A 63 -5.19 3.56 1.41
N THR A 64 -5.96 3.45 2.48
CA THR A 64 -7.10 4.33 2.73
C THR A 64 -6.71 5.81 2.88
N ALA A 65 -5.42 6.12 3.08
CA ALA A 65 -4.92 7.49 3.19
C ALA A 65 -4.33 8.04 1.89
N GLY A 66 -3.84 7.17 0.98
CA GLY A 66 -3.19 7.61 -0.24
C GLY A 66 -2.23 6.57 -0.80
N THR A 67 -1.18 7.06 -1.43
CA THR A 67 -0.17 6.30 -2.16
C THR A 67 1.16 6.35 -1.44
N HIS A 68 1.72 5.20 -1.10
CA HIS A 68 3.03 5.04 -0.47
C HIS A 68 4.02 4.54 -1.52
N ILE A 69 5.17 5.19 -1.67
CA ILE A 69 6.23 4.83 -2.62
C ILE A 69 7.48 4.42 -1.83
N PHE A 70 7.97 3.22 -2.10
CA PHE A 70 9.14 2.62 -1.46
C PHE A 70 10.29 2.48 -2.45
N ASP A 71 11.51 2.84 -2.06
CA ASP A 71 12.74 2.41 -2.72
C ASP A 71 13.00 0.97 -2.25
N VAL A 72 12.91 0.02 -3.17
CA VAL A 72 13.11 -1.43 -2.94
C VAL A 72 14.35 -1.96 -3.65
N THR A 73 15.23 -1.05 -4.11
CA THR A 73 16.49 -1.40 -4.80
C THR A 73 17.34 -2.35 -3.96
N ASP A 74 17.36 -2.18 -2.64
CA ASP A 74 17.87 -3.13 -1.67
C ASP A 74 16.67 -3.72 -0.92
N ALA A 75 16.26 -4.91 -1.31
CA ALA A 75 15.02 -5.51 -0.84
C ALA A 75 14.97 -5.74 0.68
N GLU A 76 16.12 -6.04 1.32
CA GLU A 76 16.20 -6.23 2.78
C GLU A 76 16.13 -4.89 3.54
N ASN A 77 16.52 -3.79 2.89
CA ASN A 77 16.55 -2.44 3.44
C ASN A 77 15.59 -1.50 2.71
N SER A 78 14.46 -2.03 2.27
CA SER A 78 13.38 -1.25 1.65
C SER A 78 12.92 -0.13 2.58
N LYS A 79 12.60 1.03 2.01
CA LYS A 79 12.16 2.19 2.79
C LYS A 79 11.15 3.02 2.05
N GLU A 80 10.18 3.55 2.76
CA GLU A 80 9.30 4.56 2.23
C GLU A 80 10.09 5.84 1.92
N VAL A 81 9.96 6.34 0.70
CA VAL A 81 10.63 7.57 0.23
C VAL A 81 9.63 8.69 -0.02
N GLN A 82 8.36 8.36 -0.31
CA GLN A 82 7.29 9.33 -0.51
C GLN A 82 5.95 8.78 -0.06
N PHE A 83 5.14 9.66 0.52
CA PHE A 83 3.71 9.48 0.75
C PHE A 83 2.94 10.60 0.03
N ILE A 84 1.95 10.24 -0.78
CA ILE A 84 1.07 11.13 -1.52
C ILE A 84 -0.34 10.93 -0.99
N ALA A 85 -0.85 11.91 -0.26
CA ALA A 85 -2.22 11.88 0.24
C ALA A 85 -3.23 11.94 -0.93
N GLY A 86 -4.38 11.28 -0.80
CA GLY A 86 -5.56 11.59 -1.61
C GLY A 86 -6.20 12.89 -1.12
N GLU A 87 -6.94 13.60 -1.97
CA GLU A 87 -7.79 14.72 -1.53
C GLU A 87 -8.81 14.22 -0.51
N ASP A 88 -9.41 13.06 -0.79
CA ASP A 88 -10.22 12.32 0.18
C ASP A 88 -9.44 11.12 0.73
N PHE A 89 -9.61 10.85 2.02
CA PHE A 89 -8.94 9.75 2.72
C PHE A 89 -9.82 9.20 3.85
N GLY A 90 -9.44 8.04 4.36
CA GLY A 90 -10.11 7.36 5.46
C GLY A 90 -10.85 6.10 5.03
N PRO A 91 -11.65 5.48 5.92
CA PRO A 91 -12.17 4.12 5.75
C PRO A 91 -13.16 3.95 4.60
N ALA A 92 -13.58 5.04 3.97
CA ALA A 92 -14.45 5.00 2.78
C ALA A 92 -13.67 4.98 1.47
N ILE A 93 -12.37 5.29 1.46
CA ILE A 93 -11.51 5.27 0.27
C ILE A 93 -10.76 3.96 0.25
N ILE A 94 -11.22 3.01 -0.54
CA ILE A 94 -10.86 1.60 -0.39
C ILE A 94 -10.10 1.06 -1.60
N HIS A 95 -10.44 1.55 -2.80
CA HIS A 95 -9.92 1.02 -4.04
C HIS A 95 -9.04 2.06 -4.73
N ARG A 96 -7.78 1.68 -4.93
CA ARG A 96 -6.82 2.40 -5.76
C ARG A 96 -6.19 1.41 -6.72
N ASP A 97 -5.81 1.88 -7.90
CA ASP A 97 -5.02 1.12 -8.85
C ASP A 97 -4.00 2.02 -9.53
N TYR A 98 -2.92 1.46 -10.04
CA TYR A 98 -1.75 2.18 -10.48
C TYR A 98 -1.23 1.69 -11.83
N HIS A 99 -0.71 2.64 -12.62
CA HIS A 99 0.12 2.33 -13.78
C HIS A 99 1.12 3.46 -13.99
N ASP A 100 2.39 3.14 -14.25
CA ASP A 100 3.39 4.14 -14.57
C ASP A 100 3.62 4.26 -16.08
N ARG A 101 3.92 5.47 -16.54
CA ARG A 101 4.35 5.73 -17.92
C ARG A 101 5.13 7.03 -18.04
N ASN A 102 6.22 7.01 -18.82
CA ASN A 102 7.01 8.19 -19.19
C ASN A 102 7.44 9.03 -17.97
N GLY A 103 7.73 8.40 -16.83
CA GLY A 103 8.14 9.08 -15.61
C GLY A 103 7.01 9.68 -14.79
N TYR A 104 5.78 9.23 -15.03
CA TYR A 104 4.60 9.58 -14.25
C TYR A 104 3.93 8.31 -13.72
N LEU A 105 3.39 8.39 -12.51
CA LEU A 105 2.47 7.40 -11.96
C LEU A 105 1.05 7.94 -12.09
N TYR A 106 0.18 7.12 -12.63
CA TYR A 106 -1.25 7.37 -12.72
C TYR A 106 -1.90 6.52 -11.65
N ALA A 107 -2.55 7.17 -10.71
CA ALA A 107 -3.32 6.54 -9.64
C ALA A 107 -4.80 6.82 -9.85
N VAL A 108 -5.62 5.77 -9.85
CA VAL A 108 -7.07 5.92 -9.93
C VAL A 108 -7.73 5.45 -8.64
N SER A 109 -8.95 5.92 -8.39
CA SER A 109 -9.77 5.51 -7.25
C SER A 109 -11.24 5.46 -7.62
N ASP A 110 -11.95 4.47 -7.05
CA ASP A 110 -13.41 4.38 -7.17
C ASP A 110 -14.12 5.41 -6.30
N GLU A 111 -13.49 5.82 -5.21
CA GLU A 111 -14.09 6.65 -4.19
C GLU A 111 -13.41 8.02 -4.09
N GLY A 112 -14.20 9.02 -3.74
CA GLY A 112 -13.73 10.38 -3.46
C GLY A 112 -13.48 11.23 -4.72
N ASN A 113 -12.91 12.40 -4.49
CA ASN A 113 -12.69 13.40 -5.53
C ASN A 113 -11.32 13.24 -6.23
N SER A 114 -10.40 12.46 -5.67
CA SER A 114 -9.12 12.09 -6.30
C SER A 114 -9.26 10.83 -7.16
N SER A 115 -10.24 10.80 -8.06
CA SER A 115 -10.46 9.64 -8.92
C SER A 115 -9.33 9.43 -9.94
N LEU A 116 -8.57 10.47 -10.25
CA LEU A 116 -7.32 10.41 -10.99
C LEU A 116 -6.29 11.34 -10.37
N GLN A 117 -5.17 10.80 -9.91
CA GLN A 117 -3.95 11.54 -9.60
C GLN A 117 -2.87 11.22 -10.62
N ILE A 118 -2.13 12.23 -11.08
CA ILE A 118 -0.92 12.07 -11.89
C ILE A 118 0.25 12.62 -11.11
N ILE A 119 1.24 11.77 -10.87
CA ILE A 119 2.37 12.03 -9.99
C ILE A 119 3.65 12.00 -10.82
N ASP A 120 4.42 13.08 -10.85
CA ASP A 120 5.74 13.13 -11.49
C ASP A 120 6.77 12.41 -10.61
N LEU A 121 7.39 11.36 -11.17
CA LEU A 121 8.35 10.47 -10.49
C LEU A 121 9.81 10.80 -10.82
N LYS A 122 10.07 11.73 -11.73
CA LYS A 122 11.40 11.94 -12.34
C LYS A 122 12.50 12.32 -11.35
N GLN A 123 12.11 12.85 -10.19
CA GLN A 123 13.07 13.24 -9.14
C GLN A 123 13.17 12.22 -7.98
N LEU A 124 12.59 11.03 -8.14
CA LEU A 124 12.77 9.97 -7.15
C LEU A 124 14.26 9.57 -7.05
N PRO A 125 14.74 9.21 -5.85
CA PRO A 125 14.00 9.03 -4.58
C PRO A 125 13.79 10.33 -3.77
N ASP A 126 14.28 11.48 -4.25
CA ASP A 126 14.29 12.72 -3.48
C ASP A 126 12.89 13.31 -3.32
N THR A 127 12.08 13.28 -4.38
CA THR A 127 10.69 13.77 -4.34
C THR A 127 9.84 13.20 -5.45
N ALA A 128 8.53 13.09 -5.22
CA ALA A 128 7.50 12.94 -6.23
C ALA A 128 6.45 14.04 -6.07
N THR A 129 5.93 14.57 -7.16
CA THR A 129 5.06 15.74 -7.14
C THR A 129 3.75 15.46 -7.85
N VAL A 130 2.62 15.74 -7.20
CA VAL A 130 1.29 15.68 -7.82
C VAL A 130 1.18 16.80 -8.84
N VAL A 131 0.95 16.45 -10.10
CA VAL A 131 0.76 17.40 -11.21
C VAL A 131 -0.70 17.51 -11.66
N TYR A 132 -1.51 16.54 -11.28
CA TYR A 132 -2.96 16.55 -11.48
C TYR A 132 -3.64 15.74 -10.36
N ASP A 133 -4.76 16.25 -9.85
CA ASP A 133 -5.60 15.58 -8.85
C ASP A 133 -7.04 16.09 -9.02
N SER A 134 -7.93 15.26 -9.54
CA SER A 134 -9.33 15.64 -9.78
C SER A 134 -10.17 14.45 -10.27
N ASN A 135 -11.48 14.59 -10.19
CA ASN A 135 -12.47 13.72 -10.82
C ASN A 135 -13.05 14.27 -12.12
N GLU A 136 -12.53 15.39 -12.65
CA GLU A 136 -13.08 16.03 -13.85
C GLU A 136 -12.91 15.20 -15.12
N LEU A 137 -11.81 14.45 -15.26
CA LEU A 137 -11.51 13.62 -16.43
C LEU A 137 -12.08 12.22 -16.31
N ILE A 138 -12.09 11.67 -15.10
CA ILE A 138 -12.57 10.33 -14.77
C ILE A 138 -13.37 10.46 -13.48
N GLU A 139 -14.67 10.22 -13.51
CA GLU A 139 -15.53 10.37 -12.34
C GLU A 139 -15.23 9.31 -11.27
N THR A 140 -15.08 8.04 -11.69
CA THR A 140 -14.66 6.91 -10.85
C THR A 140 -13.90 5.91 -11.71
N SER A 141 -12.93 5.21 -11.13
CA SER A 141 -12.23 4.15 -11.84
C SER A 141 -11.65 3.10 -10.88
N HIS A 142 -12.05 1.84 -11.08
CA HIS A 142 -11.56 0.72 -10.29
C HIS A 142 -10.17 0.26 -10.70
N ASN A 143 -9.89 0.26 -12.01
CA ASN A 143 -8.62 -0.19 -12.57
C ASN A 143 -8.12 0.77 -13.65
N ILE A 144 -6.81 0.80 -13.85
CA ILE A 144 -6.15 1.52 -14.92
C ILE A 144 -5.21 0.60 -15.69
N PHE A 145 -5.26 0.71 -17.02
CA PHE A 145 -4.28 0.08 -17.89
C PHE A 145 -3.85 1.09 -18.96
N ILE A 146 -2.54 1.25 -19.11
CA ILE A 146 -1.96 2.11 -20.15
C ILE A 146 -1.28 1.23 -21.19
N ASP A 147 -1.76 1.27 -22.43
CA ASP A 147 -1.14 0.56 -23.55
C ASP A 147 0.16 1.27 -23.95
N GLU A 148 1.30 0.73 -23.54
CA GLU A 148 2.61 1.29 -23.82
C GLU A 148 2.99 1.25 -25.30
N ALA A 149 2.35 0.40 -26.10
CA ALA A 149 2.61 0.27 -27.54
C ALA A 149 1.92 1.36 -28.38
N LYS A 150 0.98 2.10 -27.78
CA LYS A 150 0.25 3.19 -28.44
C LYS A 150 0.56 4.53 -27.79
N ASN A 151 0.86 5.51 -28.62
CA ASN A 151 1.04 6.91 -28.21
C ASN A 151 -0.28 7.65 -28.32
#